data_6facbf97b39febce5dee18296ca6ba74
#
_entry.id   6facbf97b39febce5dee18296ca6ba74
#
_cell.length_a   1.000
_cell.length_b   1.000
_cell.length_c   1.000
_cell.angle_alpha   90.00
_cell.angle_beta   90.00
_cell.angle_gamma   90.00
#
_symmetry.space_group_name_H-M   'P 1'
#
loop_
_entity.id
_entity.type
_entity.pdbx_description
1 polymer ?
#
loop_
_entity_poly.entity_id
_entity_poly.type
_entity_poly.pdbx_seq_one_letter_code
_entity_poly.pdbx_strand_id
1 'polypeptide(L)'
;MTTTKREKSLIVIQLSGGNDYLNTVVPYVEGRYYDSRATVNIPQDRVIPVTDKLGFNPSMGPIKALWDENKVAVINGIGYENPNRSHFRSMDIWHTAEPDAIGKEGWLGRAIRDMDPLGENVLTGINFGRGLPRALACPGVSVASVGDLETYGLFPDVQDEELRMFTLEAFSKMYGGAAGRDPVMDLLGQTGKDALQGADILRTAPGMYSSSVEYAPDALAQNVKSISQVFHANLGAKVLYTQHGPFDTHSGELLSHAKLWNEVAGAIGSLMEDLKEHGTEDDATILVFSEFGRRIKDNGSGSDHGSGGGAFLIGGAVNGGMYGEYPSLAEAEQIEGDLRSNNDFRSVYTNVLEDWLGLDATPIVNGRFEKFDIFAS
;
A
#
# COMPACT_ATOMS: atom_id res chain seq x y z
N MET A 1 -19.12 3.64 29.49
CA MET A 1 -17.84 4.06 28.90
C MET A 1 -18.19 4.50 27.49
N THR A 2 -18.08 5.79 27.18
CA THR A 2 -18.19 6.29 25.81
C THR A 2 -16.99 5.75 25.04
N THR A 3 -17.21 4.74 24.21
CA THR A 3 -16.22 4.32 23.20
C THR A 3 -16.00 5.52 22.28
N THR A 4 -14.91 6.24 22.45
CA THR A 4 -14.42 7.17 21.43
C THR A 4 -14.29 6.36 20.14
N LYS A 5 -15.05 6.75 19.12
CA LYS A 5 -14.97 6.10 17.79
C LYS A 5 -13.51 6.18 17.34
N ARG A 6 -12.94 5.03 16.95
CA ARG A 6 -11.58 5.00 16.40
C ARG A 6 -11.54 5.83 15.12
N GLU A 7 -10.46 6.52 14.90
CA GLU A 7 -10.27 7.25 13.66
C GLU A 7 -9.90 6.30 12.53
N LYS A 8 -10.39 6.59 11.33
CA LYS A 8 -10.12 5.81 10.12
C LYS A 8 -8.63 5.80 9.76
N SER A 9 -8.11 4.66 9.38
CA SER A 9 -6.72 4.50 8.93
C SER A 9 -6.67 3.91 7.52
N LEU A 10 -5.68 4.35 6.74
CA LEU A 10 -5.33 3.79 5.45
C LEU A 10 -4.11 2.88 5.60
N ILE A 11 -4.24 1.64 5.16
CA ILE A 11 -3.13 0.69 5.06
C ILE A 11 -2.79 0.55 3.58
N VAL A 12 -1.52 0.74 3.24
CA VAL A 12 -1.04 0.66 1.85
C VAL A 12 -0.09 -0.51 1.70
N ILE A 13 -0.38 -1.40 0.77
CA ILE A 13 0.49 -2.50 0.35
C ILE A 13 0.88 -2.26 -1.11
N GLN A 14 2.10 -1.78 -1.34
CA GLN A 14 2.63 -1.58 -2.67
C GLN A 14 3.24 -2.88 -3.20
N LEU A 15 2.81 -3.30 -4.39
CA LEU A 15 3.39 -4.41 -5.14
C LEU A 15 4.50 -3.86 -6.04
N SER A 16 5.76 -4.00 -5.62
CA SER A 16 6.90 -3.44 -6.35
C SER A 16 7.37 -4.36 -7.47
N GLY A 17 7.47 -3.84 -8.68
CA GLY A 17 8.00 -4.57 -9.85
C GLY A 17 7.00 -4.72 -11.00
N GLY A 18 5.87 -4.06 -10.97
CA GLY A 18 4.87 -4.15 -12.04
C GLY A 18 4.10 -5.47 -11.99
N ASN A 19 3.07 -5.51 -11.18
CA ASN A 19 2.22 -6.69 -11.03
C ASN A 19 1.54 -7.09 -12.33
N ASP A 20 1.61 -8.36 -12.71
CA ASP A 20 0.87 -8.89 -13.86
C ASP A 20 -0.63 -8.94 -13.59
N TYR A 21 -1.31 -7.90 -14.04
CA TYR A 21 -2.74 -7.75 -13.84
C TYR A 21 -3.57 -8.84 -14.55
N LEU A 22 -3.13 -9.26 -15.74
CA LEU A 22 -3.80 -10.32 -16.50
C LEU A 22 -3.74 -11.69 -15.83
N ASN A 23 -2.70 -11.94 -15.01
CA ASN A 23 -2.57 -13.14 -14.19
C ASN A 23 -3.00 -12.92 -12.73
N THR A 24 -3.45 -11.71 -12.40
CA THR A 24 -4.07 -11.38 -11.10
C THR A 24 -5.58 -11.47 -11.18
N VAL A 25 -6.19 -10.73 -12.14
CA VAL A 25 -7.61 -10.76 -12.47
C VAL A 25 -7.73 -11.31 -13.88
N VAL A 26 -7.94 -12.61 -13.97
CA VAL A 26 -7.81 -13.39 -15.21
C VAL A 26 -9.09 -13.30 -16.04
N PRO A 27 -9.02 -12.86 -17.30
CA PRO A 27 -10.17 -12.87 -18.20
C PRO A 27 -10.36 -14.28 -18.81
N TYR A 28 -10.76 -15.24 -17.99
CA TYR A 28 -10.69 -16.68 -18.26
C TYR A 28 -11.58 -17.20 -19.36
N VAL A 29 -12.48 -16.38 -19.89
CA VAL A 29 -13.30 -16.71 -21.10
C VAL A 29 -12.79 -16.04 -22.36
N GLU A 30 -11.79 -15.16 -22.26
CA GLU A 30 -11.25 -14.40 -23.41
C GLU A 30 -10.16 -15.20 -24.13
N GLY A 31 -10.45 -15.65 -25.36
CA GLY A 31 -9.51 -16.46 -26.15
C GLY A 31 -8.17 -15.77 -26.40
N ARG A 32 -8.17 -14.44 -26.60
CA ARG A 32 -6.96 -13.65 -26.83
C ARG A 32 -5.99 -13.67 -25.66
N TYR A 33 -6.49 -13.88 -24.44
CA TYR A 33 -5.64 -14.07 -23.26
C TYR A 33 -4.77 -15.32 -23.43
N TYR A 34 -5.37 -16.44 -23.85
CA TYR A 34 -4.64 -17.69 -24.04
C TYR A 34 -3.73 -17.66 -25.27
N ASP A 35 -4.19 -17.02 -26.35
CA ASP A 35 -3.42 -16.87 -27.60
C ASP A 35 -2.16 -16.02 -27.38
N SER A 36 -2.25 -14.99 -26.55
CA SER A 36 -1.13 -14.06 -26.26
C SER A 36 -0.18 -14.59 -25.18
N ARG A 37 -0.62 -15.52 -24.35
CA ARG A 37 0.11 -16.00 -23.16
C ARG A 37 0.26 -17.51 -23.15
N ALA A 38 0.75 -18.07 -24.26
CA ALA A 38 0.87 -19.52 -24.43
C ALA A 38 1.68 -20.21 -23.33
N THR A 39 2.64 -19.50 -22.71
CA THR A 39 3.55 -20.08 -21.69
C THR A 39 3.24 -19.65 -20.27
N VAL A 40 2.52 -18.54 -20.06
CA VAL A 40 2.25 -17.99 -18.71
C VAL A 40 0.77 -17.83 -18.39
N ASN A 41 -0.14 -18.30 -19.26
CA ASN A 41 -1.56 -18.26 -18.93
C ASN A 41 -1.90 -19.15 -17.73
N ILE A 42 -2.95 -18.78 -17.02
CA ILE A 42 -3.57 -19.61 -15.99
C ILE A 42 -4.69 -20.42 -16.64
N PRO A 43 -4.63 -21.78 -16.62
CA PRO A 43 -5.68 -22.62 -17.17
C PRO A 43 -7.07 -22.26 -16.61
N GLN A 44 -8.08 -22.25 -17.45
CA GLN A 44 -9.44 -21.81 -17.12
C GLN A 44 -10.02 -22.58 -15.91
N ASP A 45 -9.75 -23.87 -15.81
CA ASP A 45 -10.21 -24.75 -14.75
C ASP A 45 -9.50 -24.51 -13.41
N ARG A 46 -8.43 -23.71 -13.38
CA ARG A 46 -7.69 -23.34 -12.18
C ARG A 46 -8.02 -21.95 -11.66
N VAL A 47 -8.61 -21.09 -12.50
CA VAL A 47 -9.00 -19.73 -12.11
C VAL A 47 -10.09 -19.78 -11.04
N ILE A 48 -10.05 -18.91 -10.06
CA ILE A 48 -11.10 -18.74 -9.05
C ILE A 48 -12.14 -17.76 -9.60
N PRO A 49 -13.32 -18.19 -10.11
CA PRO A 49 -14.29 -17.27 -10.72
C PRO A 49 -14.85 -16.28 -9.72
N VAL A 50 -14.98 -15.01 -10.13
CA VAL A 50 -15.63 -13.92 -9.37
C VAL A 50 -16.77 -13.27 -10.14
N THR A 51 -16.72 -13.33 -11.49
CA THR A 51 -17.82 -13.01 -12.38
C THR A 51 -17.94 -14.11 -13.45
N ASP A 52 -18.86 -13.96 -14.39
CA ASP A 52 -19.00 -14.86 -15.54
C ASP A 52 -17.83 -14.75 -16.55
N LYS A 53 -16.96 -13.73 -16.44
CA LYS A 53 -15.85 -13.45 -17.36
C LYS A 53 -14.49 -13.34 -16.70
N LEU A 54 -14.46 -12.93 -15.44
CA LEU A 54 -13.23 -12.61 -14.70
C LEU A 54 -13.11 -13.49 -13.47
N GLY A 55 -11.89 -13.86 -13.14
CA GLY A 55 -11.59 -14.60 -11.94
C GLY A 55 -10.23 -14.25 -11.36
N PHE A 56 -10.00 -14.61 -10.12
CA PHE A 56 -8.74 -14.39 -9.43
C PHE A 56 -7.72 -15.48 -9.73
N ASN A 57 -6.46 -15.13 -9.59
CA ASN A 57 -5.36 -16.10 -9.56
C ASN A 57 -5.65 -17.19 -8.51
N PRO A 58 -5.31 -18.46 -8.79
CA PRO A 58 -5.51 -19.58 -7.85
C PRO A 58 -4.94 -19.36 -6.45
N SER A 59 -3.89 -18.51 -6.33
CA SER A 59 -3.26 -18.17 -5.05
C SER A 59 -4.01 -17.12 -4.22
N MET A 60 -5.10 -16.54 -4.74
CA MET A 60 -5.86 -15.47 -4.09
C MET A 60 -7.09 -15.99 -3.31
N GLY A 61 -7.05 -17.21 -2.80
CA GLY A 61 -8.15 -17.80 -2.01
C GLY A 61 -8.63 -16.91 -0.86
N PRO A 62 -7.76 -16.38 0.00
CA PRO A 62 -8.16 -15.45 1.05
C PRO A 62 -8.85 -14.18 0.55
N ILE A 63 -8.39 -13.60 -0.57
CA ILE A 63 -9.05 -12.43 -1.20
C ILE A 63 -10.44 -12.84 -1.75
N LYS A 64 -10.58 -14.05 -2.30
CA LYS A 64 -11.89 -14.55 -2.74
C LYS A 64 -12.87 -14.69 -1.57
N ALA A 65 -12.42 -15.15 -0.41
CA ALA A 65 -13.27 -15.22 0.77
C ALA A 65 -13.79 -13.83 1.17
N LEU A 66 -12.93 -12.80 1.16
CA LEU A 66 -13.31 -11.42 1.42
C LEU A 66 -14.21 -10.83 0.31
N TRP A 67 -13.99 -11.25 -0.93
CA TRP A 67 -14.88 -10.90 -2.06
C TRP A 67 -16.29 -11.42 -1.83
N ASP A 68 -16.44 -12.65 -1.37
CA ASP A 68 -17.75 -13.26 -1.07
C ASP A 68 -18.46 -12.57 0.11
N GLU A 69 -17.70 -11.92 0.99
CA GLU A 69 -18.22 -11.06 2.06
C GLU A 69 -18.48 -9.61 1.60
N ASN A 70 -18.36 -9.29 0.30
CA ASN A 70 -18.52 -7.95 -0.28
C ASN A 70 -17.54 -6.90 0.26
N LYS A 71 -16.32 -7.30 0.62
CA LYS A 71 -15.27 -6.45 1.24
C LYS A 71 -14.11 -6.12 0.30
N VAL A 72 -14.19 -6.48 -0.98
CA VAL A 72 -13.13 -6.27 -1.98
C VAL A 72 -13.67 -5.49 -3.17
N ALA A 73 -13.18 -4.28 -3.38
CA ALA A 73 -13.36 -3.51 -4.61
C ALA A 73 -12.14 -3.70 -5.51
N VAL A 74 -12.34 -4.19 -6.71
CA VAL A 74 -11.33 -4.32 -7.76
C VAL A 74 -11.52 -3.21 -8.77
N ILE A 75 -10.53 -2.32 -8.90
CA ILE A 75 -10.56 -1.20 -9.82
C ILE A 75 -9.74 -1.56 -11.06
N ASN A 76 -10.44 -1.75 -12.19
CA ASN A 76 -9.85 -2.19 -13.44
C ASN A 76 -9.31 -1.02 -14.27
N GLY A 77 -8.34 -1.31 -15.13
CA GLY A 77 -7.91 -0.41 -16.19
C GLY A 77 -7.32 0.90 -15.69
N ILE A 78 -6.64 0.89 -14.56
CA ILE A 78 -6.00 2.10 -14.03
C ILE A 78 -4.60 2.29 -14.59
N GLY A 79 -4.23 3.54 -14.75
CA GLY A 79 -2.92 3.97 -15.23
C GLY A 79 -2.89 5.48 -15.40
N TYR A 80 -2.10 5.98 -16.33
CA TYR A 80 -2.03 7.40 -16.67
C TYR A 80 -1.72 7.59 -18.16
N GLU A 81 -1.99 8.77 -18.66
CA GLU A 81 -1.70 9.12 -20.06
C GLU A 81 -0.18 9.10 -20.30
N ASN A 82 0.25 8.65 -21.49
CA ASN A 82 1.66 8.47 -21.86
C ASN A 82 2.45 7.61 -20.85
N PRO A 83 2.08 6.33 -20.68
CA PRO A 83 2.65 5.46 -19.67
C PRO A 83 4.15 5.24 -19.88
N ASN A 84 4.88 5.15 -18.78
CA ASN A 84 6.31 4.88 -18.76
C ASN A 84 6.58 3.47 -18.25
N ARG A 85 7.43 2.71 -18.96
CA ARG A 85 7.77 1.33 -18.60
C ARG A 85 9.03 1.22 -17.71
N SER A 86 9.57 2.33 -17.24
CA SER A 86 10.66 2.33 -16.26
C SER A 86 10.08 2.28 -14.84
N HIS A 87 10.48 1.31 -14.04
CA HIS A 87 10.10 1.23 -12.63
C HIS A 87 10.36 2.53 -11.89
N PHE A 88 11.55 3.12 -12.09
CA PHE A 88 11.91 4.37 -11.40
C PHE A 88 10.96 5.51 -11.72
N ARG A 89 10.65 5.71 -13.00
CA ARG A 89 9.77 6.83 -13.39
C ARG A 89 8.31 6.54 -13.04
N SER A 90 7.83 5.33 -13.33
CA SER A 90 6.44 4.98 -13.01
C SER A 90 6.18 5.00 -11.51
N MET A 91 7.10 4.45 -10.72
CA MET A 91 6.98 4.52 -9.25
C MET A 91 7.02 5.96 -8.74
N ASP A 92 7.87 6.83 -9.32
CA ASP A 92 7.89 8.25 -9.03
C ASP A 92 6.53 8.91 -9.28
N ILE A 93 5.90 8.60 -10.42
CA ILE A 93 4.57 9.10 -10.80
C ILE A 93 3.50 8.67 -9.79
N TRP A 94 3.46 7.39 -9.48
CA TRP A 94 2.49 6.86 -8.51
C TRP A 94 2.70 7.40 -7.10
N HIS A 95 3.96 7.59 -6.69
CA HIS A 95 4.29 8.14 -5.39
C HIS A 95 3.99 9.63 -5.25
N THR A 96 4.07 10.38 -6.34
CA THR A 96 3.87 11.84 -6.30
C THR A 96 2.51 12.28 -6.85
N ALA A 97 1.79 11.39 -7.54
CA ALA A 97 0.59 11.71 -8.31
C ALA A 97 0.84 12.78 -9.39
N GLU A 98 2.06 12.83 -9.95
CA GLU A 98 2.50 13.85 -10.93
C GLU A 98 3.05 13.21 -12.21
N PRO A 99 2.19 12.75 -13.15
CA PRO A 99 2.66 12.12 -14.38
C PRO A 99 3.40 13.07 -15.32
N ASP A 100 3.03 14.35 -15.36
CA ASP A 100 3.53 15.34 -16.31
C ASP A 100 4.78 16.09 -15.82
N ALA A 101 5.19 15.87 -14.57
CA ALA A 101 6.34 16.54 -13.95
C ALA A 101 7.15 15.56 -13.08
N ILE A 102 8.36 15.96 -12.73
CA ILE A 102 9.11 15.28 -11.66
C ILE A 102 8.61 15.84 -10.33
N GLY A 103 7.75 15.08 -9.67
CA GLY A 103 7.16 15.46 -8.40
C GLY A 103 8.23 15.63 -7.31
N LYS A 104 7.97 16.49 -6.34
CA LYS A 104 8.89 16.76 -5.22
C LYS A 104 8.40 16.13 -3.91
N GLU A 105 7.10 16.06 -3.73
CA GLU A 105 6.45 15.57 -2.51
C GLU A 105 5.59 14.35 -2.82
N GLY A 106 5.59 13.38 -1.90
CA GLY A 106 4.71 12.23 -1.98
C GLY A 106 3.26 12.59 -1.70
N TRP A 107 2.31 11.95 -2.39
CA TRP A 107 0.88 12.22 -2.17
C TRP A 107 0.41 11.88 -0.76
N LEU A 108 0.92 10.78 -0.17
CA LEU A 108 0.65 10.43 1.23
C LEU A 108 1.31 11.40 2.20
N GLY A 109 2.52 11.88 1.89
CA GLY A 109 3.16 12.92 2.68
C GLY A 109 2.34 14.22 2.71
N ARG A 110 1.77 14.64 1.57
CA ARG A 110 0.83 15.77 1.51
C ARG A 110 -0.45 15.50 2.31
N ALA A 111 -1.00 14.29 2.22
CA ALA A 111 -2.16 13.89 3.01
C ALA A 111 -1.88 13.92 4.51
N ILE A 112 -0.73 13.42 4.96
CA ILE A 112 -0.30 13.47 6.37
C ILE A 112 -0.17 14.92 6.84
N ARG A 113 0.44 15.79 6.04
CA ARG A 113 0.53 17.23 6.36
C ARG A 113 -0.84 17.88 6.56
N ASP A 114 -1.82 17.51 5.74
CA ASP A 114 -3.17 18.06 5.86
C ASP A 114 -3.96 17.47 7.03
N MET A 115 -3.68 16.22 7.43
CA MET A 115 -4.26 15.58 8.61
C MET A 115 -3.66 16.08 9.93
N ASP A 116 -2.40 16.44 9.93
CA ASP A 116 -1.67 16.93 11.11
C ASP A 116 -0.79 18.16 10.75
N PRO A 117 -1.43 19.31 10.49
CA PRO A 117 -0.73 20.51 10.01
C PRO A 117 0.21 21.14 11.03
N LEU A 118 0.08 20.79 12.30
CA LEU A 118 0.98 21.25 13.37
C LEU A 118 2.11 20.26 13.67
N GLY A 119 2.06 19.04 13.11
CA GLY A 119 3.05 18.00 13.37
C GLY A 119 3.04 17.53 14.83
N GLU A 120 1.86 17.46 15.44
CA GLU A 120 1.71 17.09 16.86
C GLU A 120 1.91 15.59 17.08
N ASN A 121 1.60 14.76 16.07
CA ASN A 121 1.77 13.31 16.16
C ASN A 121 2.81 12.80 15.14
N VAL A 122 3.99 12.49 15.62
CA VAL A 122 5.10 11.94 14.82
C VAL A 122 4.81 10.55 14.23
N LEU A 123 3.69 9.93 14.59
CA LEU A 123 3.25 8.61 14.14
C LEU A 123 2.03 8.67 13.22
N THR A 124 1.61 9.84 12.75
CA THR A 124 0.50 9.97 11.79
C THR A 124 0.73 9.13 10.53
N GLY A 125 2.00 9.04 10.06
CA GLY A 125 2.42 8.14 9.00
C GLY A 125 3.54 7.19 9.44
N ILE A 126 3.43 5.90 9.11
CA ILE A 126 4.44 4.89 9.44
C ILE A 126 4.68 3.98 8.24
N ASN A 127 5.94 3.76 7.89
CA ASN A 127 6.37 2.75 6.92
C ASN A 127 6.92 1.52 7.66
N PHE A 128 6.41 0.34 7.33
CA PHE A 128 6.93 -0.95 7.79
C PHE A 128 7.80 -1.55 6.68
N GLY A 129 9.09 -1.37 6.83
CA GLY A 129 10.12 -1.74 5.87
C GLY A 129 11.33 -0.82 5.97
N ARG A 130 12.38 -1.12 5.19
CA ARG A 130 13.61 -0.32 5.19
C ARG A 130 13.48 0.86 4.22
N GLY A 131 13.99 2.02 4.64
CA GLY A 131 13.95 3.25 3.87
C GLY A 131 12.60 3.96 3.95
N LEU A 132 12.52 5.18 3.40
CA LEU A 132 11.29 5.96 3.35
C LEU A 132 10.76 5.96 1.91
N PRO A 133 9.61 5.32 1.64
CA PRO A 133 8.96 5.41 0.33
C PRO A 133 8.68 6.86 -0.05
N ARG A 134 8.95 7.22 -1.30
CA ARG A 134 8.73 8.58 -1.78
C ARG A 134 7.29 9.06 -1.63
N ALA A 135 6.33 8.14 -1.65
CA ALA A 135 4.92 8.44 -1.41
C ALA A 135 4.68 9.14 -0.06
N LEU A 136 5.49 8.83 0.95
CA LEU A 136 5.41 9.39 2.30
C LEU A 136 6.31 10.61 2.50
N ALA A 137 7.22 10.91 1.57
CA ALA A 137 8.20 11.97 1.73
C ALA A 137 7.57 13.34 1.44
N CYS A 138 7.53 14.22 2.44
CA CYS A 138 7.07 15.60 2.33
C CYS A 138 7.87 16.48 3.30
N PRO A 139 8.39 17.65 2.89
CA PRO A 139 9.09 18.54 3.78
C PRO A 139 8.24 18.95 4.99
N GLY A 140 8.82 18.85 6.18
CA GLY A 140 8.15 19.18 7.43
C GLY A 140 7.17 18.12 7.96
N VAL A 141 7.09 16.95 7.30
CA VAL A 141 6.29 15.81 7.76
C VAL A 141 7.22 14.74 8.31
N SER A 142 6.99 14.34 9.55
CA SER A 142 7.69 13.23 10.19
C SER A 142 7.00 11.91 9.86
N VAL A 143 7.77 10.92 9.40
CA VAL A 143 7.30 9.55 9.13
C VAL A 143 8.30 8.57 9.72
N ALA A 144 7.84 7.67 10.57
CA ALA A 144 8.67 6.58 11.09
C ALA A 144 8.85 5.49 10.02
N SER A 145 10.09 5.00 9.85
CA SER A 145 10.39 3.82 9.01
C SER A 145 10.88 2.68 9.90
N VAL A 146 10.05 1.67 10.06
CA VAL A 146 10.22 0.57 11.00
C VAL A 146 10.64 -0.68 10.24
N GLY A 147 11.89 -1.10 10.39
CA GLY A 147 12.38 -2.34 9.79
C GLY A 147 11.95 -3.59 10.56
N ASP A 148 11.84 -3.47 11.87
CA ASP A 148 11.37 -4.50 12.79
C ASP A 148 10.85 -3.78 14.03
N LEU A 149 9.60 -4.01 14.39
CA LEU A 149 8.94 -3.29 15.50
C LEU A 149 9.50 -3.68 16.87
N GLU A 150 9.95 -4.93 17.05
CA GLU A 150 10.49 -5.42 18.32
C GLU A 150 11.85 -4.79 18.65
N THR A 151 12.65 -4.52 17.61
CA THR A 151 13.99 -3.92 17.73
C THR A 151 14.03 -2.44 17.32
N TYR A 152 12.87 -1.82 17.06
CA TYR A 152 12.81 -0.43 16.63
C TYR A 152 13.21 0.52 17.75
N GLY A 153 14.02 1.51 17.39
CA GLY A 153 14.44 2.59 18.27
C GLY A 153 15.95 2.69 18.47
N LEU A 154 16.35 3.65 19.27
CA LEU A 154 17.74 3.81 19.67
C LEU A 154 18.03 2.92 20.88
N PHE A 155 19.19 2.25 20.83
CA PHE A 155 19.67 1.39 21.91
C PHE A 155 18.67 0.28 22.33
N PRO A 156 18.17 -0.54 21.39
CA PRO A 156 17.22 -1.61 21.73
C PRO A 156 17.83 -2.64 22.69
N ASP A 157 19.16 -2.82 22.67
CA ASP A 157 19.88 -3.77 23.52
C ASP A 157 20.14 -3.25 24.95
N VAL A 158 19.87 -1.97 25.25
CA VAL A 158 20.02 -1.41 26.61
C VAL A 158 18.78 -1.75 27.42
N GLN A 159 18.87 -2.82 28.21
CA GLN A 159 17.79 -3.32 29.06
C GLN A 159 17.64 -2.52 30.37
N ASP A 160 18.71 -1.86 30.82
CA ASP A 160 18.68 -0.98 31.99
C ASP A 160 17.97 0.33 31.65
N GLU A 161 16.82 0.57 32.29
CA GLU A 161 15.96 1.71 32.02
C GLU A 161 16.62 3.06 32.40
N GLU A 162 17.38 3.10 33.51
CA GLU A 162 18.07 4.32 33.91
C GLU A 162 19.20 4.68 32.93
N LEU A 163 19.99 3.69 32.53
CA LEU A 163 21.07 3.88 31.58
C LEU A 163 20.48 4.28 30.21
N ARG A 164 19.38 3.68 29.80
CA ARG A 164 18.66 4.01 28.54
C ARG A 164 18.17 5.45 28.59
N MET A 165 17.48 5.86 29.64
CA MET A 165 16.97 7.23 29.83
C MET A 165 18.10 8.25 29.83
N PHE A 166 19.21 7.98 30.54
CA PHE A 166 20.38 8.82 30.51
C PHE A 166 20.97 8.99 29.12
N THR A 167 21.05 7.89 28.35
CA THR A 167 21.59 7.90 26.98
C THR A 167 20.68 8.68 26.03
N LEU A 168 19.36 8.49 26.12
CA LEU A 168 18.37 9.23 25.33
C LEU A 168 18.38 10.73 25.66
N GLU A 169 18.53 11.09 26.95
CA GLU A 169 18.65 12.48 27.36
C GLU A 169 19.94 13.14 26.82
N ALA A 170 21.06 12.41 26.85
CA ALA A 170 22.31 12.88 26.29
C ALA A 170 22.20 13.09 24.79
N PHE A 171 21.58 12.15 24.08
CA PHE A 171 21.30 12.23 22.64
C PHE A 171 20.39 13.42 22.33
N SER A 172 19.29 13.60 23.05
CA SER A 172 18.37 14.73 22.91
C SER A 172 19.07 16.10 23.12
N LYS A 173 19.99 16.18 24.09
CA LYS A 173 20.81 17.39 24.31
C LYS A 173 21.75 17.68 23.15
N MET A 174 22.31 16.67 22.49
CA MET A 174 23.14 16.84 21.30
C MET A 174 22.34 17.44 20.13
N TYR A 175 21.13 16.97 19.88
CA TYR A 175 20.26 17.51 18.84
C TYR A 175 19.64 18.86 19.22
N GLY A 176 19.25 19.04 20.50
CA GLY A 176 18.72 20.32 21.00
C GLY A 176 19.71 21.48 20.94
N GLY A 177 21.01 21.20 21.07
CA GLY A 177 22.07 22.21 20.91
C GLY A 177 22.33 22.69 19.49
N ALA A 178 21.71 22.03 18.48
CA ALA A 178 21.81 22.42 17.08
C ALA A 178 20.74 23.43 16.68
N ALA A 179 19.64 23.54 17.44
CA ALA A 179 18.52 24.42 17.13
C ALA A 179 18.94 25.91 17.13
N GLY A 180 18.47 26.66 16.15
CA GLY A 180 18.74 28.10 15.98
C GLY A 180 20.08 28.45 15.35
N ARG A 181 20.84 27.46 14.82
CA ARG A 181 22.11 27.71 14.12
C ARG A 181 21.93 27.99 12.65
N ASP A 182 21.14 27.18 11.97
CA ASP A 182 20.71 27.37 10.57
C ASP A 182 19.54 26.43 10.25
N PRO A 183 18.81 26.62 9.14
CA PRO A 183 17.64 25.82 8.78
C PRO A 183 17.91 24.30 8.63
N VAL A 184 19.12 23.93 8.20
CA VAL A 184 19.50 22.52 8.04
C VAL A 184 19.70 21.87 9.42
N MET A 185 20.36 22.56 10.34
CA MET A 185 20.56 22.09 11.71
C MET A 185 19.25 22.03 12.51
N ASP A 186 18.34 22.97 12.25
CA ASP A 186 17.00 22.97 12.85
C ASP A 186 16.20 21.74 12.36
N LEU A 187 16.23 21.44 11.06
CA LEU A 187 15.58 20.26 10.47
C LEU A 187 16.18 18.98 11.04
N LEU A 188 17.50 18.85 11.08
CA LEU A 188 18.18 17.67 11.65
C LEU A 188 17.85 17.48 13.15
N GLY A 189 17.83 18.57 13.88
CA GLY A 189 17.50 18.56 15.31
C GLY A 189 16.06 18.11 15.56
N GLN A 190 15.11 18.62 14.75
CA GLN A 190 13.71 18.21 14.86
C GLN A 190 13.52 16.75 14.45
N THR A 191 14.07 16.32 13.31
CA THR A 191 14.01 14.92 12.85
C THR A 191 14.57 13.95 13.88
N GLY A 192 15.68 14.31 14.56
CA GLY A 192 16.25 13.49 15.60
C GLY A 192 15.34 13.36 16.84
N LYS A 193 14.66 14.44 17.24
CA LYS A 193 13.68 14.40 18.34
C LYS A 193 12.46 13.57 17.99
N ASP A 194 11.92 13.76 16.79
CA ASP A 194 10.75 13.02 16.32
C ASP A 194 11.03 11.51 16.23
N ALA A 195 12.23 11.14 15.74
CA ALA A 195 12.66 9.75 15.70
C ALA A 195 12.76 9.12 17.10
N LEU A 196 13.28 9.87 18.08
CA LEU A 196 13.33 9.43 19.47
C LEU A 196 11.93 9.23 20.06
N GLN A 197 11.10 10.23 19.93
CA GLN A 197 9.73 10.20 20.45
C GLN A 197 8.91 9.07 19.79
N GLY A 198 8.97 8.98 18.48
CA GLY A 198 8.27 7.93 17.73
C GLY A 198 8.73 6.53 18.13
N ALA A 199 10.03 6.33 18.32
CA ALA A 199 10.58 5.05 18.74
C ALA A 199 10.09 4.62 20.14
N ASP A 200 10.06 5.54 21.08
CA ASP A 200 9.60 5.25 22.44
C ASP A 200 8.12 4.90 22.49
N ILE A 201 7.29 5.60 21.72
CA ILE A 201 5.86 5.31 21.64
C ILE A 201 5.63 3.95 20.95
N LEU A 202 6.26 3.70 19.78
CA LEU A 202 6.08 2.46 19.02
C LEU A 202 6.49 1.20 19.78
N ARG A 203 7.50 1.27 20.64
CA ARG A 203 7.91 0.15 21.50
C ARG A 203 6.79 -0.37 22.42
N THR A 204 5.79 0.43 22.70
CA THR A 204 4.67 0.02 23.56
C THR A 204 3.64 -0.82 22.80
N ALA A 205 3.57 -0.70 21.47
CA ALA A 205 2.52 -1.30 20.66
C ALA A 205 2.43 -2.84 20.79
N PRO A 206 3.53 -3.62 20.73
CA PRO A 206 3.45 -5.07 20.91
C PRO A 206 2.86 -5.49 22.24
N GLY A 207 3.18 -4.77 23.32
CA GLY A 207 2.67 -5.05 24.68
C GLY A 207 1.19 -4.68 24.89
N MET A 208 0.63 -3.86 24.01
CA MET A 208 -0.78 -3.44 24.01
C MET A 208 -1.67 -4.28 23.12
N TYR A 209 -1.09 -5.23 22.40
CA TYR A 209 -1.78 -6.06 21.40
C TYR A 209 -1.82 -7.51 21.83
N SER A 210 -2.97 -8.15 21.56
CA SER A 210 -3.17 -9.59 21.75
C SER A 210 -4.19 -10.06 20.72
N SER A 211 -3.87 -11.07 19.95
CA SER A 211 -4.77 -11.69 18.97
C SER A 211 -4.56 -13.20 18.90
N SER A 212 -5.62 -13.92 18.57
CA SER A 212 -5.56 -15.35 18.28
C SER A 212 -5.12 -15.65 16.84
N VAL A 213 -5.07 -14.63 15.97
CA VAL A 213 -4.73 -14.78 14.56
C VAL A 213 -3.24 -15.02 14.36
N GLU A 214 -2.92 -16.07 13.62
CA GLU A 214 -1.54 -16.36 13.25
C GLU A 214 -1.19 -15.72 11.91
N TYR A 215 -0.05 -15.02 11.85
CA TYR A 215 0.53 -14.50 10.63
C TYR A 215 1.64 -15.40 10.13
N ALA A 216 1.69 -15.63 8.82
CA ALA A 216 2.74 -16.43 8.20
C ALA A 216 4.16 -15.87 8.50
N PRO A 217 5.21 -16.72 8.44
CA PRO A 217 6.56 -16.28 8.79
C PRO A 217 7.27 -15.48 7.69
N ASP A 218 6.60 -15.21 6.55
CA ASP A 218 7.18 -14.39 5.49
C ASP A 218 7.24 -12.89 5.89
N ALA A 219 8.11 -12.15 5.20
CA ALA A 219 8.39 -10.76 5.55
C ALA A 219 7.16 -9.84 5.44
N LEU A 220 6.28 -10.06 4.45
CA LEU A 220 5.09 -9.24 4.29
C LEU A 220 4.10 -9.50 5.44
N ALA A 221 3.83 -10.75 5.75
CA ALA A 221 2.91 -11.10 6.83
C ALA A 221 3.40 -10.57 8.19
N GLN A 222 4.72 -10.57 8.44
CA GLN A 222 5.29 -10.00 9.67
C GLN A 222 5.20 -8.45 9.70
N ASN A 223 5.40 -7.78 8.57
CA ASN A 223 5.15 -6.33 8.47
C ASN A 223 3.68 -6.00 8.71
N VAL A 224 2.76 -6.79 8.13
CA VAL A 224 1.32 -6.61 8.30
C VAL A 224 0.88 -6.90 9.75
N LYS A 225 1.49 -7.88 10.42
CA LYS A 225 1.32 -8.09 11.87
C LYS A 225 1.73 -6.86 12.66
N SER A 226 2.88 -6.27 12.34
CA SER A 226 3.35 -5.04 12.98
C SER A 226 2.40 -3.85 12.72
N ILE A 227 1.84 -3.76 11.51
CA ILE A 227 0.76 -2.80 11.18
C ILE A 227 -0.44 -3.01 12.10
N SER A 228 -0.90 -4.25 12.27
CA SER A 228 -2.02 -4.57 13.14
C SER A 228 -1.74 -4.19 14.61
N GLN A 229 -0.54 -4.51 15.11
CA GLN A 229 -0.12 -4.14 16.47
C GLN A 229 -0.19 -2.63 16.71
N VAL A 230 0.36 -1.83 15.80
CA VAL A 230 0.35 -0.36 15.90
C VAL A 230 -1.05 0.21 15.73
N PHE A 231 -1.82 -0.31 14.77
CA PHE A 231 -3.21 0.08 14.57
C PHE A 231 -4.04 -0.15 15.85
N HIS A 232 -3.94 -1.34 16.46
CA HIS A 232 -4.72 -1.67 17.66
C HIS A 232 -4.23 -0.95 18.92
N ALA A 233 -2.95 -0.60 19.01
CA ALA A 233 -2.42 0.25 20.06
C ALA A 233 -3.00 1.68 20.05
N ASN A 234 -3.66 2.08 18.96
CA ASN A 234 -4.36 3.37 18.80
C ASN A 234 -3.48 4.59 19.09
N LEU A 235 -2.27 4.58 18.53
CA LEU A 235 -1.26 5.63 18.71
C LEU A 235 -1.45 6.84 17.77
N GLY A 236 -2.62 6.96 17.14
CA GLY A 236 -2.97 8.05 16.22
C GLY A 236 -2.40 7.86 14.81
N ALA A 237 -1.96 6.65 14.44
CA ALA A 237 -1.49 6.35 13.08
C ALA A 237 -2.68 6.35 12.10
N LYS A 238 -2.55 7.17 11.04
CA LYS A 238 -3.56 7.32 9.98
C LYS A 238 -3.16 6.65 8.69
N VAL A 239 -1.86 6.60 8.39
CA VAL A 239 -1.29 6.00 7.18
C VAL A 239 -0.23 4.98 7.59
N LEU A 240 -0.49 3.72 7.27
CA LEU A 240 0.39 2.58 7.55
C LEU A 240 0.80 1.97 6.20
N TYR A 241 2.08 1.95 5.91
CA TYR A 241 2.60 1.60 4.59
C TYR A 241 3.54 0.40 4.66
N THR A 242 3.44 -0.49 3.71
CA THR A 242 4.45 -1.52 3.45
C THR A 242 4.55 -1.82 1.97
N GLN A 243 5.61 -2.50 1.55
CA GLN A 243 5.80 -2.93 0.18
C GLN A 243 6.20 -4.39 0.10
N HIS A 244 5.84 -5.04 -1.00
CA HIS A 244 6.16 -6.43 -1.29
C HIS A 244 6.61 -6.62 -2.73
N GLY A 245 7.48 -7.60 -2.97
CA GLY A 245 7.99 -7.93 -4.29
C GLY A 245 9.19 -8.86 -4.23
N PRO A 246 9.88 -9.06 -5.38
CA PRO A 246 9.69 -8.35 -6.65
C PRO A 246 8.62 -8.99 -7.56
N PHE A 247 7.68 -8.17 -8.04
CA PHE A 247 6.72 -8.56 -9.08
C PHE A 247 7.29 -8.45 -10.49
N ASP A 248 8.58 -8.17 -10.63
CA ASP A 248 9.30 -8.04 -11.90
C ASP A 248 9.58 -9.42 -12.53
N THR A 249 8.53 -10.08 -12.96
CA THR A 249 8.51 -11.49 -13.37
C THR A 249 8.83 -11.70 -14.84
N HIS A 250 10.01 -11.28 -15.30
CA HIS A 250 10.46 -11.53 -16.67
C HIS A 250 10.72 -13.00 -16.99
N SER A 251 10.90 -13.85 -15.98
CA SER A 251 11.10 -15.28 -16.14
C SER A 251 10.54 -16.06 -14.95
N GLY A 252 10.12 -17.31 -15.22
CA GLY A 252 9.55 -18.18 -14.19
C GLY A 252 8.29 -17.60 -13.55
N GLU A 253 7.55 -16.79 -14.30
CA GLU A 253 6.45 -15.98 -13.80
C GLU A 253 5.37 -16.79 -13.07
N LEU A 254 4.91 -17.89 -13.66
CA LEU A 254 3.80 -18.66 -13.07
C LEU A 254 4.05 -19.04 -11.60
N LEU A 255 5.26 -19.47 -11.27
CA LEU A 255 5.60 -19.86 -9.91
C LEU A 255 5.88 -18.66 -9.01
N SER A 256 6.63 -17.68 -9.52
CA SER A 256 7.00 -16.48 -8.76
C SER A 256 5.79 -15.62 -8.45
N HIS A 257 4.94 -15.36 -9.44
CA HIS A 257 3.73 -14.57 -9.29
C HIS A 257 2.71 -15.24 -8.37
N ALA A 258 2.52 -16.57 -8.52
CA ALA A 258 1.66 -17.35 -7.63
C ALA A 258 2.14 -17.30 -6.17
N LYS A 259 3.47 -17.42 -5.93
CA LYS A 259 4.04 -17.30 -4.59
C LYS A 259 3.78 -15.89 -4.00
N LEU A 260 4.07 -14.84 -4.76
CA LEU A 260 3.89 -13.45 -4.32
C LEU A 260 2.42 -13.16 -3.97
N TRP A 261 1.48 -13.62 -4.80
CA TRP A 261 0.06 -13.46 -4.48
C TRP A 261 -0.42 -14.31 -3.32
N ASN A 262 0.17 -15.48 -3.12
CA ASN A 262 -0.13 -16.29 -1.93
C ASN A 262 0.30 -15.57 -0.63
N GLU A 263 1.47 -14.91 -0.65
CA GLU A 263 1.97 -14.10 0.47
C GLU A 263 1.09 -12.86 0.69
N VAL A 264 0.74 -12.11 -0.37
CA VAL A 264 -0.14 -10.93 -0.28
C VAL A 264 -1.54 -11.31 0.20
N ALA A 265 -2.14 -12.32 -0.42
CA ALA A 265 -3.49 -12.76 -0.06
C ALA A 265 -3.56 -13.30 1.36
N GLY A 266 -2.56 -14.07 1.77
CA GLY A 266 -2.44 -14.60 3.13
C GLY A 266 -2.30 -13.49 4.17
N ALA A 267 -1.41 -12.51 3.93
CA ALA A 267 -1.20 -11.38 4.84
C ALA A 267 -2.47 -10.52 4.99
N ILE A 268 -3.15 -10.23 3.88
CA ILE A 268 -4.42 -9.48 3.90
C ILE A 268 -5.52 -10.28 4.61
N GLY A 269 -5.62 -11.58 4.34
CA GLY A 269 -6.58 -12.45 4.99
C GLY A 269 -6.42 -12.47 6.51
N SER A 270 -5.17 -12.69 7.00
CA SER A 270 -4.87 -12.63 8.44
C SER A 270 -5.18 -11.26 9.04
N LEU A 271 -4.84 -10.15 8.34
CA LEU A 271 -5.16 -8.81 8.84
C LEU A 271 -6.66 -8.57 8.96
N MET A 272 -7.45 -8.96 7.97
CA MET A 272 -8.91 -8.78 8.01
C MET A 272 -9.57 -9.66 9.08
N GLU A 273 -9.05 -10.85 9.32
CA GLU A 273 -9.48 -11.71 10.43
C GLU A 273 -9.16 -11.08 11.80
N ASP A 274 -7.97 -10.51 11.93
CA ASP A 274 -7.51 -9.81 13.14
C ASP A 274 -8.35 -8.54 13.41
N LEU A 275 -8.59 -7.72 12.38
CA LEU A 275 -9.49 -6.56 12.49
C LEU A 275 -10.91 -6.98 12.91
N LYS A 276 -11.41 -8.10 12.39
CA LYS A 276 -12.72 -8.67 12.74
C LYS A 276 -12.75 -9.18 14.17
N GLU A 277 -11.69 -9.87 14.63
CA GLU A 277 -11.56 -10.31 16.04
C GLU A 277 -11.70 -9.13 17.00
N HIS A 278 -11.12 -7.98 16.64
CA HIS A 278 -11.16 -6.76 17.45
C HIS A 278 -12.37 -5.85 17.19
N GLY A 279 -13.23 -6.19 16.24
CA GLY A 279 -14.40 -5.36 15.87
C GLY A 279 -14.03 -4.01 15.25
N THR A 280 -12.92 -3.96 14.49
CA THR A 280 -12.35 -2.73 13.90
C THR A 280 -12.22 -2.80 12.39
N GLU A 281 -12.88 -3.76 11.74
CA GLU A 281 -12.80 -3.95 10.27
C GLU A 281 -13.33 -2.75 9.47
N ASP A 282 -14.22 -1.95 10.06
CA ASP A 282 -14.76 -0.73 9.45
C ASP A 282 -13.90 0.52 9.67
N ASP A 283 -12.83 0.42 10.48
CA ASP A 283 -11.95 1.53 10.81
C ASP A 283 -10.65 1.52 9.99
N ALA A 284 -10.42 0.47 9.18
CA ALA A 284 -9.25 0.34 8.32
C ALA A 284 -9.65 0.00 6.88
N THR A 285 -8.96 0.62 5.92
CA THR A 285 -9.04 0.28 4.49
C THR A 285 -7.66 0.00 3.95
N ILE A 286 -7.53 -1.10 3.19
CA ILE A 286 -6.28 -1.54 2.57
C ILE A 286 -6.31 -1.15 1.10
N LEU A 287 -5.33 -0.35 0.66
CA LEU A 287 -5.05 -0.06 -0.74
C LEU A 287 -3.90 -0.95 -1.24
N VAL A 288 -4.15 -1.74 -2.29
CA VAL A 288 -3.12 -2.55 -2.96
C VAL A 288 -2.95 -2.03 -4.39
N PHE A 289 -1.72 -1.65 -4.77
CA PHE A 289 -1.42 -1.14 -6.10
C PHE A 289 -0.01 -1.52 -6.57
N SER A 290 0.24 -1.38 -7.87
CA SER A 290 1.55 -1.51 -8.49
C SER A 290 1.79 -0.36 -9.46
N GLU A 291 3.06 -0.10 -9.81
CA GLU A 291 3.46 1.04 -10.63
C GLU A 291 3.03 0.94 -12.11
N PHE A 292 2.78 -0.26 -12.62
CA PHE A 292 2.21 -0.56 -13.94
C PHE A 292 1.79 -2.03 -14.02
N GLY A 293 1.06 -2.40 -15.08
CA GLY A 293 0.80 -3.79 -15.47
C GLY A 293 1.87 -4.34 -16.41
N ARG A 294 1.72 -5.61 -16.81
CA ARG A 294 2.63 -6.29 -17.74
C ARG A 294 2.09 -6.28 -19.17
N ARG A 295 2.95 -6.54 -20.16
CA ARG A 295 2.55 -6.70 -21.54
C ARG A 295 1.48 -7.78 -21.71
N ILE A 296 0.61 -7.59 -22.70
CA ILE A 296 -0.40 -8.59 -23.04
C ILE A 296 0.26 -9.88 -23.50
N LYS A 297 1.29 -9.78 -24.35
CA LYS A 297 2.03 -10.94 -24.87
C LYS A 297 3.14 -11.36 -23.92
N ASP A 298 3.23 -12.68 -23.67
CA ASP A 298 4.35 -13.26 -22.93
C ASP A 298 5.66 -13.22 -23.75
N ASN A 299 6.80 -13.37 -23.03
CA ASN A 299 8.13 -13.45 -23.62
C ASN A 299 8.68 -14.88 -23.69
N GLY A 300 7.83 -15.89 -23.43
CA GLY A 300 8.18 -17.32 -23.42
C GLY A 300 8.49 -17.90 -22.04
N SER A 301 8.62 -17.09 -20.99
CA SER A 301 8.88 -17.55 -19.61
C SER A 301 8.27 -16.62 -18.55
N GLY A 302 7.92 -15.42 -18.94
CA GLY A 302 7.33 -14.39 -18.12
C GLY A 302 6.72 -13.31 -18.98
N SER A 303 6.67 -12.09 -18.46
CA SER A 303 6.13 -10.93 -19.16
C SER A 303 7.03 -9.71 -18.98
N ASP A 304 7.07 -8.85 -20.00
CA ASP A 304 7.82 -7.61 -19.95
C ASP A 304 6.96 -6.47 -19.39
N HIS A 305 7.60 -5.31 -19.10
CA HIS A 305 6.92 -4.13 -18.58
C HIS A 305 5.85 -3.64 -19.56
N GLY A 306 4.67 -3.38 -19.03
CA GLY A 306 3.52 -2.85 -19.75
C GLY A 306 3.03 -1.53 -19.16
N SER A 307 1.72 -1.30 -19.22
CA SER A 307 1.13 -0.03 -18.79
C SER A 307 -0.09 -0.21 -17.89
N GLY A 308 -1.29 -0.33 -18.44
CA GLY A 308 -2.53 -0.44 -17.66
C GLY A 308 -2.57 -1.64 -16.73
N GLY A 309 -3.13 -1.45 -15.56
CA GLY A 309 -3.26 -2.47 -14.53
C GLY A 309 -4.55 -2.32 -13.72
N GLY A 310 -4.51 -2.66 -12.46
CA GLY A 310 -5.62 -2.51 -11.51
C GLY A 310 -5.13 -2.28 -10.11
N ALA A 311 -6.04 -1.89 -9.24
CA ALA A 311 -5.83 -1.77 -7.80
C ALA A 311 -6.95 -2.45 -7.03
N PHE A 312 -6.71 -2.65 -5.73
CA PHE A 312 -7.71 -3.19 -4.82
C PHE A 312 -7.90 -2.23 -3.65
N LEU A 313 -9.17 -2.03 -3.26
CA LEU A 313 -9.52 -1.47 -1.96
C LEU A 313 -10.26 -2.55 -1.16
N ILE A 314 -9.79 -2.83 0.05
CA ILE A 314 -10.27 -3.94 0.88
C ILE A 314 -10.53 -3.43 2.29
N GLY A 315 -11.70 -3.76 2.85
CA GLY A 315 -12.08 -3.33 4.21
C GLY A 315 -13.55 -3.58 4.50
N GLY A 316 -13.95 -3.51 5.76
CA GLY A 316 -15.35 -3.68 6.17
C GLY A 316 -16.29 -2.60 5.62
N ALA A 317 -15.80 -1.37 5.50
CA ALA A 317 -16.54 -0.24 4.96
C ALA A 317 -16.51 -0.12 3.42
N VAL A 318 -15.88 -1.06 2.73
CA VAL A 318 -15.79 -1.07 1.26
C VAL A 318 -17.02 -1.73 0.66
N ASN A 319 -17.64 -1.11 -0.33
CA ASN A 319 -18.61 -1.75 -1.21
C ASN A 319 -17.86 -2.63 -2.21
N GLY A 320 -17.91 -3.94 -2.04
CA GLY A 320 -17.22 -4.89 -2.91
C GLY A 320 -17.78 -4.88 -4.33
N GLY A 321 -16.94 -5.24 -5.30
CA GLY A 321 -17.34 -5.36 -6.70
C GLY A 321 -16.24 -5.03 -7.69
N MET A 322 -16.55 -5.14 -8.98
CA MET A 322 -15.71 -4.70 -10.08
C MET A 322 -16.04 -3.25 -10.43
N TYR A 323 -15.04 -2.39 -10.43
CA TYR A 323 -15.13 -0.98 -10.76
C TYR A 323 -14.26 -0.65 -11.98
N GLY A 324 -14.74 0.25 -12.82
CA GLY A 324 -14.11 0.51 -14.10
C GLY A 324 -14.26 -0.65 -15.10
N GLU A 325 -14.08 -0.36 -16.37
CA GLU A 325 -14.13 -1.37 -17.41
C GLU A 325 -12.82 -2.18 -17.44
N TYR A 326 -12.91 -3.50 -17.59
CA TYR A 326 -11.74 -4.34 -17.78
C TYR A 326 -11.10 -4.02 -19.14
N PRO A 327 -9.77 -3.73 -19.20
CA PRO A 327 -9.12 -3.35 -20.44
C PRO A 327 -9.25 -4.40 -21.53
N SER A 328 -9.54 -3.96 -22.75
CA SER A 328 -9.67 -4.85 -23.90
C SER A 328 -8.34 -5.44 -24.34
N LEU A 329 -8.38 -6.70 -24.77
CA LEU A 329 -7.24 -7.39 -25.40
C LEU A 329 -7.23 -7.30 -26.93
N ALA A 330 -8.19 -6.56 -27.54
CA ALA A 330 -8.20 -6.37 -28.98
C ALA A 330 -7.05 -5.46 -29.42
N GLU A 331 -6.29 -5.84 -30.48
CA GLU A 331 -5.11 -5.09 -30.93
C GLU A 331 -5.38 -3.61 -31.21
N ALA A 332 -6.56 -3.28 -31.74
CA ALA A 332 -6.94 -1.89 -32.04
C ALA A 332 -7.13 -1.02 -30.79
N GLU A 333 -7.31 -1.64 -29.63
CA GLU A 333 -7.55 -0.96 -28.34
C GLU A 333 -6.32 -0.99 -27.42
N GLN A 334 -5.25 -1.64 -27.83
CA GLN A 334 -3.99 -1.69 -27.09
C GLN A 334 -3.19 -0.39 -27.28
N ILE A 335 -2.26 -0.14 -26.36
CA ILE A 335 -1.24 0.89 -26.50
C ILE A 335 0.13 0.20 -26.66
N GLU A 336 0.65 0.14 -27.90
CA GLU A 336 1.94 -0.48 -28.21
C GLU A 336 2.09 -1.95 -27.71
N GLY A 337 1.00 -2.71 -27.69
CA GLY A 337 0.97 -4.10 -27.21
C GLY A 337 0.73 -4.25 -25.70
N ASP A 338 0.37 -3.18 -25.01
CA ASP A 338 0.02 -3.16 -23.60
C ASP A 338 -1.48 -2.96 -23.41
N LEU A 339 -1.96 -3.27 -22.19
CA LEU A 339 -3.29 -2.86 -21.75
C LEU A 339 -3.38 -1.33 -21.72
N ARG A 340 -4.35 -0.77 -22.44
CA ARG A 340 -4.67 0.65 -22.34
C ARG A 340 -5.43 0.90 -21.03
N SER A 341 -4.92 1.85 -20.22
CA SER A 341 -5.70 2.35 -19.10
C SER A 341 -6.91 3.14 -19.60
N ASN A 342 -8.05 2.96 -18.97
CA ASN A 342 -9.29 3.69 -19.23
C ASN A 342 -9.71 4.55 -18.02
N ASN A 343 -9.00 4.43 -16.91
CA ASN A 343 -9.18 5.26 -15.73
C ASN A 343 -7.82 5.79 -15.25
N ASP A 344 -7.79 7.05 -14.82
CA ASP A 344 -6.60 7.62 -14.17
C ASP A 344 -6.44 7.03 -12.76
N PHE A 345 -5.24 6.59 -12.41
CA PHE A 345 -4.98 6.01 -11.08
C PHE A 345 -5.29 6.98 -9.93
N ARG A 346 -5.23 8.29 -10.17
CA ARG A 346 -5.57 9.33 -9.19
C ARG A 346 -7.05 9.33 -8.81
N SER A 347 -7.92 8.70 -9.61
CA SER A 347 -9.31 8.42 -9.22
C SER A 347 -9.38 7.55 -7.96
N VAL A 348 -8.52 6.54 -7.86
CA VAL A 348 -8.42 5.68 -6.65
C VAL A 348 -7.95 6.49 -5.45
N TYR A 349 -6.94 7.35 -5.64
CA TYR A 349 -6.44 8.22 -4.58
C TYR A 349 -7.51 9.23 -4.13
N THR A 350 -8.29 9.78 -5.07
CA THR A 350 -9.40 10.69 -4.76
C THR A 350 -10.46 10.00 -3.90
N ASN A 351 -10.85 8.75 -4.22
CA ASN A 351 -11.75 7.97 -3.36
C ASN A 351 -11.20 7.82 -1.93
N VAL A 352 -9.93 7.42 -1.82
CA VAL A 352 -9.29 7.25 -0.50
C VAL A 352 -9.22 8.56 0.28
N LEU A 353 -8.86 9.65 -0.38
CA LEU A 353 -8.69 10.94 0.28
C LEU A 353 -10.03 11.53 0.71
N GLU A 354 -11.02 11.59 -0.19
CA GLU A 354 -12.29 12.26 0.08
C GLU A 354 -13.27 11.40 0.87
N ASP A 355 -13.51 10.16 0.41
CA ASP A 355 -14.58 9.32 0.95
C ASP A 355 -14.13 8.54 2.18
N TRP A 356 -12.82 8.25 2.29
CA TRP A 356 -12.27 7.52 3.42
C TRP A 356 -11.63 8.42 4.46
N LEU A 357 -10.67 9.28 4.08
CA LEU A 357 -9.92 10.13 5.01
C LEU A 357 -10.57 11.50 5.27
N GLY A 358 -11.56 11.91 4.47
CA GLY A 358 -12.26 13.18 4.63
C GLY A 358 -11.43 14.42 4.27
N LEU A 359 -10.47 14.27 3.35
CA LEU A 359 -9.57 15.33 2.89
C LEU A 359 -10.00 15.88 1.52
N ASP A 360 -9.66 17.12 1.20
CA ASP A 360 -9.75 17.62 -0.18
C ASP A 360 -8.65 16.98 -1.03
N ALA A 361 -9.04 16.13 -1.98
CA ALA A 361 -8.08 15.44 -2.85
C ALA A 361 -7.40 16.39 -3.84
N THR A 362 -8.07 17.48 -4.27
CA THR A 362 -7.61 18.35 -5.36
C THR A 362 -6.17 18.84 -5.20
N PRO A 363 -5.74 19.41 -4.05
CA PRO A 363 -4.36 19.84 -3.87
C PRO A 363 -3.37 18.67 -3.67
N ILE A 364 -3.86 17.50 -3.24
CA ILE A 364 -3.01 16.34 -2.94
C ILE A 364 -2.66 15.57 -4.21
N VAL A 365 -3.60 15.42 -5.15
CA VAL A 365 -3.39 14.69 -6.41
C VAL A 365 -3.22 15.59 -7.62
N ASN A 366 -3.11 16.91 -7.42
CA ASN A 366 -2.91 17.92 -8.46
C ASN A 366 -4.00 17.88 -9.56
N GLY A 367 -5.27 17.75 -9.16
CA GLY A 367 -6.38 17.72 -10.10
C GLY A 367 -7.68 17.20 -9.52
N ARG A 368 -8.70 17.16 -10.37
CA ARG A 368 -9.99 16.56 -10.04
C ARG A 368 -10.20 15.34 -10.90
N PHE A 369 -10.49 14.22 -10.24
CA PHE A 369 -10.66 12.92 -10.88
C PHE A 369 -12.02 12.34 -10.50
N GLU A 370 -12.61 11.59 -11.45
CA GLU A 370 -13.88 10.89 -11.19
C GLU A 370 -13.67 9.84 -10.12
N LYS A 371 -14.66 9.71 -9.24
CA LYS A 371 -14.66 8.71 -8.17
C LYS A 371 -15.51 7.51 -8.56
N PHE A 372 -15.20 6.39 -7.94
CA PHE A 372 -16.02 5.18 -7.95
C PHE A 372 -16.88 5.15 -6.67
N ASP A 373 -18.04 4.50 -6.71
CA ASP A 373 -18.93 4.34 -5.53
C ASP A 373 -18.46 3.18 -4.64
N ILE A 374 -17.24 3.32 -4.11
CA ILE A 374 -16.55 2.26 -3.35
C ILE A 374 -16.85 2.33 -1.85
N PHE A 375 -17.08 3.50 -1.29
CA PHE A 375 -17.36 3.63 0.14
C PHE A 375 -18.84 3.98 0.37
N ALA A 376 -19.45 3.34 1.37
CA ALA A 376 -20.80 3.72 1.79
C ALA A 376 -20.80 5.16 2.30
N SER A 377 -21.76 5.97 1.79
CA SER A 377 -21.97 7.37 2.16
C SER A 377 -22.57 7.52 3.57
#